data_45f1e598d46bfa9e5443a614234f5064
#
_entry.id   45f1e598d46bfa9e5443a614234f5064
#
_cell.length_a   1.000
_cell.length_b   1.000
_cell.length_c   1.000
_cell.angle_alpha   90.00
_cell.angle_beta   90.00
_cell.angle_gamma   90.00
#
_symmetry.space_group_name_H-M   'P 1'
#
loop_
_entity.id
_entity.type
_entity.pdbx_description
1 polymer ?
#
loop_
_entity_poly.entity_id
_entity_poly.type
_entity_poly.pdbx_seq_one_letter_code
_entity_poly.pdbx_strand_id
1 'polypeptide(L)'
;MSGLGVAAGQPAAATKTNCQDQLPVSATVCQTLTMDTLRSPRLLPGSLGSASAQPRRSFAGRLLVAGGLVGLGILALTIDVPVAVWFRTHRLPSEIRRFFDLSEVFGHALGVATLLGVTVTLDPVLREARRLAHARWDVVRLVIATYAGGLLVDALKLAVDRVRPRAADFSAIISVFDTFGTAAWLAPVGADVSMKLGKAADLMSFPSGHAAVAAGLATALAWKYPHGLPVFVFLAITSAAQRVVCSAHYPSDVAFGAACGVAAAAVCLGVSRPAGGVAGGVNGLPMAGGRPPC
;
A
#
# COMPACT_ATOMS: atom_id res chain seq x y z
N MET A 1 -28.29 60.84 -16.46
CA MET A 1 -28.48 61.79 -15.36
C MET A 1 -27.93 61.12 -14.12
N SER A 2 -26.79 61.62 -13.71
CA SER A 2 -26.39 61.97 -12.34
C SER A 2 -26.26 60.77 -11.40
N GLY A 3 -25.16 60.45 -10.74
CA GLY A 3 -23.95 61.19 -10.48
C GLY A 3 -23.36 60.65 -9.18
N LEU A 4 -22.04 60.42 -9.18
CA LEU A 4 -21.08 60.70 -8.12
C LEU A 4 -21.26 60.10 -6.70
N GLY A 5 -20.18 59.49 -6.25
CA GLY A 5 -19.81 59.45 -4.84
C GLY A 5 -18.61 58.54 -4.56
N VAL A 6 -17.39 59.03 -4.86
CA VAL A 6 -16.10 58.50 -4.44
C VAL A 6 -15.85 58.91 -2.98
N ALA A 7 -15.40 58.00 -2.14
CA ALA A 7 -14.67 58.36 -0.92
C ALA A 7 -13.56 57.35 -0.67
N ALA A 8 -12.34 57.78 -0.94
CA ALA A 8 -11.10 57.19 -0.52
C ALA A 8 -10.84 57.49 0.97
N GLY A 9 -10.42 56.51 1.74
CA GLY A 9 -9.93 56.66 3.09
C GLY A 9 -8.57 55.99 3.20
N GLN A 10 -7.52 56.78 3.34
CA GLN A 10 -6.12 56.40 3.54
C GLN A 10 -5.79 55.93 4.96
N PRO A 11 -4.61 55.38 5.18
CA PRO A 11 -4.31 54.45 6.25
C PRO A 11 -3.80 55.17 7.51
N ALA A 12 -4.06 54.57 8.67
CA ALA A 12 -3.52 55.02 9.95
C ALA A 12 -2.15 54.33 10.22
N ALA A 13 -1.24 55.18 10.64
CA ALA A 13 0.16 54.95 10.86
C ALA A 13 0.48 53.99 12.01
N ALA A 14 1.61 53.33 11.85
CA ALA A 14 2.33 52.55 12.84
C ALA A 14 2.73 53.29 14.10
N THR A 15 2.53 52.72 15.26
CA THR A 15 3.21 53.09 16.49
C THR A 15 4.13 51.95 16.91
N LYS A 16 5.43 52.17 16.74
CA LYS A 16 6.51 51.39 17.33
C LYS A 16 6.57 51.73 18.83
N THR A 17 6.34 50.77 19.69
CA THR A 17 6.76 50.83 21.09
C THR A 17 7.89 49.85 21.28
N ASN A 18 9.05 50.49 21.50
CA ASN A 18 10.31 49.89 21.92
C ASN A 18 10.23 49.76 23.45
N CYS A 19 10.31 48.55 23.98
CA CYS A 19 10.56 48.32 25.40
C CYS A 19 11.73 47.33 25.52
N GLN A 20 12.92 47.94 25.59
CA GLN A 20 14.09 47.35 26.22
C GLN A 20 13.87 47.45 27.72
N ASP A 21 13.69 46.35 28.40
CA ASP A 21 13.94 46.26 29.83
C ASP A 21 14.91 45.11 30.09
N GLN A 22 16.04 45.56 30.59
CA GLN A 22 17.18 44.79 31.06
C GLN A 22 16.78 44.02 32.33
N LEU A 23 17.16 42.76 32.41
CA LEU A 23 17.30 42.04 33.66
C LEU A 23 18.72 41.45 33.77
N PRO A 24 19.26 41.40 34.96
CA PRO A 24 20.71 41.37 35.19
C PRO A 24 21.30 39.97 35.04
N VAL A 25 22.50 39.98 34.49
CA VAL A 25 23.46 38.88 34.45
C VAL A 25 23.85 38.49 35.87
N SER A 26 23.47 37.30 36.31
CA SER A 26 24.09 36.68 37.48
C SER A 26 25.19 35.74 36.99
N ALA A 27 26.39 36.17 37.18
CA ALA A 27 27.60 35.39 36.98
C ALA A 27 27.73 34.29 38.04
N THR A 28 28.48 33.28 37.66
CA THR A 28 29.08 32.23 38.49
C THR A 28 28.37 30.86 38.34
N VAL A 29 28.91 30.03 37.48
CA VAL A 29 29.62 28.80 37.83
C VAL A 29 30.40 28.31 36.59
N CYS A 30 31.66 28.69 36.56
CA CYS A 30 32.66 28.06 35.70
C CYS A 30 33.05 26.73 36.36
N GLN A 31 32.38 25.65 36.03
CA GLN A 31 32.87 24.31 36.37
C GLN A 31 33.74 23.81 35.21
N THR A 32 35.02 23.79 35.47
CA THR A 32 36.06 23.07 34.75
C THR A 32 35.66 21.61 34.55
N LEU A 33 35.10 21.29 33.40
CA LEU A 33 34.99 19.90 32.96
C LEU A 33 36.35 19.46 32.43
N THR A 34 37.09 18.76 33.28
CA THR A 34 38.29 18.04 32.91
C THR A 34 37.99 17.03 31.82
N MET A 35 38.76 17.09 30.75
CA MET A 35 38.73 16.19 29.57
C MET A 35 39.28 14.79 29.92
N ASP A 36 38.65 14.06 30.82
CA ASP A 36 39.13 12.71 31.16
C ASP A 36 38.06 11.61 31.18
N THR A 37 36.96 11.79 30.44
CA THR A 37 35.91 10.74 30.33
C THR A 37 35.49 10.39 28.90
N LEU A 38 36.36 10.60 27.92
CA LEU A 38 36.22 9.95 26.62
C LEU A 38 36.87 8.55 26.62
N ARG A 39 36.60 7.78 27.67
CA ARG A 39 36.84 6.34 27.64
C ARG A 39 35.70 5.74 26.82
N SER A 40 35.98 5.47 25.55
CA SER A 40 35.11 4.66 24.67
C SER A 40 34.56 3.48 25.48
N PRO A 41 33.25 3.26 25.51
CA PRO A 41 32.73 2.05 26.08
C PRO A 41 33.31 0.88 25.26
N ARG A 42 34.21 0.10 25.87
CA ARG A 42 34.62 -1.20 25.33
C ARG A 42 33.34 -2.01 25.15
N LEU A 43 32.91 -2.11 23.92
CA LEU A 43 31.92 -3.10 23.54
C LEU A 43 32.49 -4.47 23.94
N LEU A 44 31.99 -5.02 25.03
CA LEU A 44 32.25 -6.41 25.42
C LEU A 44 31.83 -7.28 24.23
N PRO A 45 32.72 -8.13 23.69
CA PRO A 45 32.36 -9.10 22.67
C PRO A 45 31.61 -10.25 23.38
N GLY A 46 30.29 -10.11 23.56
CA GLY A 46 29.60 -11.14 24.28
C GLY A 46 28.15 -10.85 24.62
N SER A 47 27.39 -10.26 23.70
CA SER A 47 25.94 -10.43 23.61
C SER A 47 25.47 -9.86 22.27
N LEU A 48 25.90 -10.45 21.17
CA LEU A 48 25.02 -10.53 20.01
C LEU A 48 23.85 -11.35 20.49
N GLY A 49 22.96 -10.67 21.23
CA GLY A 49 21.66 -11.20 21.56
C GLY A 49 21.12 -11.75 20.25
N SER A 50 20.81 -13.02 20.24
CA SER A 50 20.07 -13.71 19.22
C SER A 50 18.93 -12.75 18.86
N ALA A 51 19.08 -12.03 17.76
CA ALA A 51 17.99 -11.32 17.17
C ALA A 51 16.93 -12.39 16.99
N SER A 52 15.95 -12.39 17.89
CA SER A 52 14.86 -13.35 17.87
C SER A 52 14.32 -13.30 16.45
N ALA A 53 14.56 -14.38 15.70
CA ALA A 53 14.11 -14.50 14.33
C ALA A 53 12.58 -14.42 14.43
N GLN A 54 12.06 -13.19 14.28
CA GLN A 54 10.61 -12.98 14.23
C GLN A 54 10.08 -13.92 13.16
N PRO A 55 9.04 -14.70 13.46
CA PRO A 55 8.51 -15.66 12.52
C PRO A 55 8.05 -14.88 11.28
N ARG A 56 8.89 -14.86 10.25
CA ARG A 56 8.47 -14.43 8.94
C ARG A 56 7.29 -15.31 8.60
N ARG A 57 6.09 -14.75 8.50
CA ARG A 57 4.91 -15.52 8.09
C ARG A 57 5.32 -16.38 6.91
N SER A 58 5.22 -17.69 7.08
CA SER A 58 5.70 -18.65 6.11
C SER A 58 4.97 -18.47 4.78
N PHE A 59 5.57 -18.88 3.68
CA PHE A 59 4.90 -18.93 2.39
C PHE A 59 3.52 -19.60 2.49
N ALA A 60 3.46 -20.76 3.19
CA ALA A 60 2.23 -21.48 3.45
C ALA A 60 1.19 -20.63 4.19
N GLY A 61 1.58 -19.84 5.19
CA GLY A 61 0.66 -18.98 5.92
C GLY A 61 0.01 -17.90 5.03
N ARG A 62 0.74 -17.35 4.06
CA ARG A 62 0.18 -16.40 3.09
C ARG A 62 -0.78 -17.08 2.12
N LEU A 63 -0.46 -18.30 1.66
CA LEU A 63 -1.37 -19.07 0.80
C LEU A 63 -2.65 -19.48 1.55
N LEU A 64 -2.58 -19.80 2.84
CA LEU A 64 -3.77 -20.03 3.66
C LEU A 64 -4.64 -18.78 3.74
N VAL A 65 -4.05 -17.60 3.91
CA VAL A 65 -4.80 -16.33 3.88
C VAL A 65 -5.45 -16.13 2.51
N ALA A 66 -4.73 -16.37 1.40
CA ALA A 66 -5.30 -16.28 0.06
C ALA A 66 -6.46 -17.26 -0.14
N GLY A 67 -6.31 -18.51 0.32
CA GLY A 67 -7.39 -19.51 0.30
C GLY A 67 -8.60 -19.10 1.13
N GLY A 68 -8.39 -18.55 2.31
CA GLY A 68 -9.45 -17.98 3.14
C GLY A 68 -10.20 -16.83 2.46
N LEU A 69 -9.47 -15.96 1.74
CA LEU A 69 -10.08 -14.88 0.95
C LEU A 69 -10.88 -15.42 -0.25
N VAL A 70 -10.44 -16.50 -0.88
CA VAL A 70 -11.23 -17.18 -1.91
C VAL A 70 -12.53 -17.73 -1.30
N GLY A 71 -12.45 -18.40 -0.15
CA GLY A 71 -13.64 -18.88 0.57
C GLY A 71 -14.60 -17.75 0.94
N LEU A 72 -14.03 -16.63 1.43
CA LEU A 72 -14.83 -15.41 1.69
C LEU A 72 -15.47 -14.87 0.41
N GLY A 73 -14.77 -14.88 -0.72
CA GLY A 73 -15.29 -14.47 -2.02
C GLY A 73 -16.47 -15.33 -2.48
N ILE A 74 -16.37 -16.64 -2.29
CA ILE A 74 -17.48 -17.58 -2.59
C ILE A 74 -18.69 -17.27 -1.70
N LEU A 75 -18.49 -17.07 -0.41
CA LEU A 75 -19.57 -16.68 0.50
C LEU A 75 -20.16 -15.32 0.14
N ALA A 76 -19.33 -14.37 -0.25
CA ALA A 76 -19.77 -13.03 -0.62
C ALA A 76 -20.66 -12.99 -1.87
N LEU A 77 -20.58 -13.98 -2.76
CA LEU A 77 -21.50 -14.11 -3.90
C LEU A 77 -22.98 -14.09 -3.48
N THR A 78 -23.30 -14.60 -2.28
CA THR A 78 -24.68 -14.63 -1.77
C THR A 78 -25.23 -13.26 -1.41
N ILE A 79 -24.34 -12.29 -1.12
CA ILE A 79 -24.69 -10.92 -0.70
C ILE A 79 -24.38 -9.87 -1.76
N ASP A 80 -23.78 -10.22 -2.89
CA ASP A 80 -23.34 -9.28 -3.91
C ASP A 80 -24.47 -8.37 -4.40
N VAL A 81 -25.57 -8.95 -4.82
CA VAL A 81 -26.72 -8.21 -5.37
C VAL A 81 -27.38 -7.35 -4.29
N PRO A 82 -27.76 -7.89 -3.11
CA PRO A 82 -28.33 -7.08 -2.03
C PRO A 82 -27.44 -5.89 -1.62
N VAL A 83 -26.16 -6.11 -1.47
CA VAL A 83 -25.20 -5.06 -1.10
C VAL A 83 -25.08 -4.00 -2.19
N ALA A 84 -25.00 -4.41 -3.45
CA ALA A 84 -24.92 -3.48 -4.57
C ALA A 84 -26.19 -2.62 -4.70
N VAL A 85 -27.38 -3.21 -4.55
CA VAL A 85 -28.65 -2.47 -4.52
C VAL A 85 -28.67 -1.50 -3.37
N TRP A 86 -28.24 -1.91 -2.19
CA TRP A 86 -28.22 -1.04 -1.01
C TRP A 86 -27.37 0.21 -1.23
N PHE A 87 -26.13 0.08 -1.73
CA PHE A 87 -25.23 1.24 -1.98
C PHE A 87 -25.71 2.13 -3.15
N ARG A 88 -26.53 1.63 -4.06
CA ARG A 88 -27.15 2.45 -5.10
C ARG A 88 -28.35 3.27 -4.61
N THR A 89 -29.09 2.75 -3.64
CA THR A 89 -30.30 3.37 -3.12
C THR A 89 -30.04 4.25 -1.88
N HIS A 90 -28.97 3.93 -1.12
CA HIS A 90 -28.65 4.66 0.11
C HIS A 90 -27.32 5.40 -0.07
N ARG A 91 -27.35 6.71 0.18
CA ARG A 91 -26.13 7.52 0.17
C ARG A 91 -25.52 7.56 1.57
N LEU A 92 -24.24 7.22 1.67
CA LEU A 92 -23.50 7.41 2.91
C LEU A 92 -23.34 8.90 3.25
N PRO A 93 -23.27 9.25 4.55
CA PRO A 93 -22.88 10.58 5.00
C PRO A 93 -21.57 11.04 4.33
N SER A 94 -21.46 12.33 4.04
CA SER A 94 -20.33 12.91 3.32
C SER A 94 -18.98 12.60 3.95
N GLU A 95 -18.89 12.62 5.28
CA GLU A 95 -17.64 12.39 6.02
C GLU A 95 -17.17 10.94 5.89
N ILE A 96 -18.11 9.98 5.99
CA ILE A 96 -17.80 8.55 5.81
C ILE A 96 -17.34 8.30 4.38
N ARG A 97 -18.01 8.90 3.41
CA ARG A 97 -17.62 8.77 2.00
C ARG A 97 -16.22 9.33 1.76
N ARG A 98 -15.91 10.54 2.27
CA ARG A 98 -14.56 11.12 2.16
C ARG A 98 -13.47 10.24 2.78
N PHE A 99 -13.78 9.62 3.92
CA PHE A 99 -12.85 8.67 4.54
C PHE A 99 -12.51 7.50 3.59
N PHE A 100 -13.52 6.89 2.96
CA PHE A 100 -13.28 5.84 1.99
C PHE A 100 -12.56 6.35 0.73
N ASP A 101 -12.90 7.53 0.22
CA ASP A 101 -12.26 8.12 -0.94
C ASP A 101 -10.75 8.40 -0.68
N LEU A 102 -10.39 8.84 0.53
CA LEU A 102 -8.98 8.98 0.93
C LEU A 102 -8.25 7.64 0.99
N SER A 103 -8.93 6.56 1.38
CA SER A 103 -8.31 5.23 1.45
C SER A 103 -8.02 4.62 0.08
N GLU A 104 -8.61 5.14 -1.00
CA GLU A 104 -8.39 4.69 -2.37
C GLU A 104 -6.91 4.75 -2.77
N VAL A 105 -6.16 5.72 -2.23
CA VAL A 105 -4.72 5.90 -2.48
C VAL A 105 -3.93 4.61 -2.25
N PHE A 106 -4.34 3.79 -1.26
CA PHE A 106 -3.65 2.54 -0.93
C PHE A 106 -3.87 1.41 -1.96
N GLY A 107 -4.86 1.53 -2.83
CA GLY A 107 -5.13 0.58 -3.94
C GLY A 107 -4.93 1.16 -5.34
N HIS A 108 -4.73 2.47 -5.44
CA HIS A 108 -4.54 3.15 -6.72
C HIS A 108 -3.07 3.13 -7.14
N ALA A 109 -2.78 2.76 -8.39
CA ALA A 109 -1.40 2.55 -8.87
C ALA A 109 -0.45 3.72 -8.56
N LEU A 110 -0.87 4.97 -8.80
CA LEU A 110 -0.04 6.16 -8.53
C LEU A 110 0.15 6.39 -7.02
N GLY A 111 -0.91 6.25 -6.22
CA GLY A 111 -0.83 6.37 -4.77
C GLY A 111 0.11 5.33 -4.17
N VAL A 112 0.00 4.10 -4.62
CA VAL A 112 0.89 2.99 -4.22
C VAL A 112 2.34 3.26 -4.63
N ALA A 113 2.60 3.76 -5.85
CA ALA A 113 3.94 4.15 -6.29
C ALA A 113 4.53 5.24 -5.38
N THR A 114 3.72 6.22 -4.98
CA THR A 114 4.13 7.26 -4.03
C THR A 114 4.46 6.66 -2.65
N LEU A 115 3.61 5.78 -2.11
CA LEU A 115 3.86 5.11 -0.83
C LEU A 115 5.13 4.26 -0.86
N LEU A 116 5.37 3.52 -1.93
CA LEU A 116 6.61 2.76 -2.11
C LEU A 116 7.82 3.69 -2.23
N GLY A 117 7.70 4.79 -2.97
CA GLY A 117 8.75 5.81 -3.08
C GLY A 117 9.11 6.40 -1.72
N VAL A 118 8.11 6.80 -0.93
CA VAL A 118 8.31 7.28 0.46
C VAL A 118 8.96 6.20 1.32
N THR A 119 8.49 4.95 1.24
CA THR A 119 9.07 3.84 2.01
C THR A 119 10.56 3.64 1.67
N VAL A 120 10.91 3.64 0.39
CA VAL A 120 12.30 3.45 -0.07
C VAL A 120 13.19 4.62 0.33
N THR A 121 12.66 5.84 0.36
CA THR A 121 13.44 7.04 0.73
C THR A 121 13.62 7.21 2.23
N LEU A 122 12.64 6.80 3.04
CA LEU A 122 12.69 6.95 4.49
C LEU A 122 13.37 5.77 5.20
N ASP A 123 13.31 4.55 4.64
CA ASP A 123 14.00 3.38 5.22
C ASP A 123 15.51 3.47 4.93
N PRO A 124 16.37 3.59 5.98
CA PRO A 124 17.82 3.69 5.79
C PRO A 124 18.40 2.49 5.04
N VAL A 125 17.87 1.28 5.30
CA VAL A 125 18.33 0.04 4.65
C VAL A 125 17.96 0.02 3.17
N LEU A 126 16.72 0.43 2.82
CA LEU A 126 16.28 0.48 1.43
C LEU A 126 16.94 1.63 0.67
N ARG A 127 17.21 2.75 1.34
CA ARG A 127 17.93 3.90 0.76
C ARG A 127 19.34 3.52 0.32
N GLU A 128 20.00 2.61 1.07
CA GLU A 128 21.31 2.05 0.69
C GLU A 128 21.23 1.10 -0.52
N ALA A 129 20.07 0.92 -1.13
CA ALA A 129 19.87 0.05 -2.29
C ALA A 129 20.80 0.38 -3.48
N ARG A 130 21.26 1.64 -3.59
CA ARG A 130 22.23 2.04 -4.62
C ARG A 130 23.60 1.42 -4.41
N ARG A 131 23.99 1.08 -3.18
CA ARG A 131 25.30 0.56 -2.80
C ARG A 131 25.27 -0.94 -2.53
N LEU A 132 24.16 -1.44 -1.96
CA LEU A 132 24.04 -2.81 -1.45
C LEU A 132 23.11 -3.64 -2.35
N ALA A 133 23.64 -4.70 -2.95
CA ALA A 133 22.88 -5.57 -3.85
C ALA A 133 21.65 -6.21 -3.18
N HIS A 134 21.75 -6.55 -1.88
CA HIS A 134 20.62 -7.12 -1.13
C HIS A 134 19.47 -6.12 -0.92
N ALA A 135 19.79 -4.84 -0.69
CA ALA A 135 18.76 -3.80 -0.54
C ALA A 135 18.08 -3.50 -1.88
N ARG A 136 18.83 -3.52 -3.00
CA ARG A 136 18.24 -3.43 -4.35
C ARG A 136 17.25 -4.56 -4.60
N TRP A 137 17.61 -5.79 -4.20
CA TRP A 137 16.74 -6.95 -4.35
C TRP A 137 15.48 -6.85 -3.50
N ASP A 138 15.56 -6.31 -2.28
CA ASP A 138 14.41 -6.08 -1.42
C ASP A 138 13.46 -5.03 -2.01
N VAL A 139 13.96 -3.95 -2.62
CA VAL A 139 13.15 -2.96 -3.34
C VAL A 139 12.41 -3.60 -4.52
N VAL A 140 13.13 -4.36 -5.35
CA VAL A 140 12.53 -5.07 -6.49
C VAL A 140 11.40 -5.99 -6.02
N ARG A 141 11.63 -6.75 -4.94
CA ARG A 141 10.62 -7.65 -4.38
C ARG A 141 9.39 -6.91 -3.86
N LEU A 142 9.58 -5.78 -3.16
CA LEU A 142 8.48 -4.94 -2.71
C LEU A 142 7.62 -4.47 -3.88
N VAL A 143 8.25 -3.96 -4.94
CA VAL A 143 7.54 -3.48 -6.13
C VAL A 143 6.80 -4.61 -6.83
N ILE A 144 7.50 -5.71 -7.14
CA ILE A 144 6.89 -6.83 -7.88
C ILE A 144 5.77 -7.46 -7.04
N ALA A 145 5.98 -7.71 -5.74
CA ALA A 145 4.95 -8.29 -4.87
C ALA A 145 3.70 -7.41 -4.77
N THR A 146 3.87 -6.10 -4.87
CA THR A 146 2.75 -5.15 -4.82
C THR A 146 1.90 -5.21 -6.10
N TYR A 147 2.53 -5.21 -7.27
CA TYR A 147 1.80 -5.06 -8.54
C TYR A 147 1.46 -6.39 -9.23
N ALA A 148 2.14 -7.49 -8.90
CA ALA A 148 1.93 -8.78 -9.55
C ALA A 148 0.48 -9.28 -9.45
N GLY A 149 -0.19 -9.02 -8.31
CA GLY A 149 -1.60 -9.36 -8.13
C GLY A 149 -2.51 -8.55 -9.04
N GLY A 150 -2.21 -7.26 -9.25
CA GLY A 150 -2.94 -6.41 -10.19
C GLY A 150 -2.80 -6.89 -11.63
N LEU A 151 -1.59 -7.22 -12.06
CA LEU A 151 -1.34 -7.79 -13.40
C LEU A 151 -2.05 -9.14 -13.61
N LEU A 152 -2.04 -10.00 -12.57
CA LEU A 152 -2.81 -11.26 -12.62
C LEU A 152 -4.30 -11.00 -12.79
N VAL A 153 -4.84 -10.03 -12.05
CA VAL A 153 -6.26 -9.63 -12.17
C VAL A 153 -6.57 -9.08 -13.56
N ASP A 154 -5.69 -8.27 -14.14
CA ASP A 154 -5.91 -7.73 -15.48
C ASP A 154 -5.92 -8.84 -16.55
N ALA A 155 -5.08 -9.87 -16.38
CA ALA A 155 -5.14 -11.06 -17.23
C ALA A 155 -6.46 -11.86 -17.03
N LEU A 156 -6.94 -12.00 -15.79
CA LEU A 156 -8.20 -12.69 -15.51
C LEU A 156 -9.43 -11.96 -16.08
N LYS A 157 -9.41 -10.63 -16.12
CA LYS A 157 -10.48 -9.82 -16.73
C LYS A 157 -10.65 -10.04 -18.23
N LEU A 158 -9.62 -10.54 -18.91
CA LEU A 158 -9.73 -10.92 -20.32
C LEU A 158 -10.53 -12.22 -20.52
N ALA A 159 -10.69 -13.01 -19.46
CA ALA A 159 -11.37 -14.31 -19.50
C ALA A 159 -12.76 -14.29 -18.85
N VAL A 160 -13.04 -13.31 -17.98
CA VAL A 160 -14.28 -13.27 -17.20
C VAL A 160 -14.91 -11.90 -17.31
N ASP A 161 -16.00 -11.83 -18.07
CA ASP A 161 -16.84 -10.63 -18.14
C ASP A 161 -17.81 -10.62 -16.96
N ARG A 162 -17.85 -9.50 -16.23
CA ARG A 162 -18.84 -9.24 -15.19
C ARG A 162 -19.23 -7.78 -15.19
N VAL A 163 -20.53 -7.53 -15.19
CA VAL A 163 -21.09 -6.17 -15.16
C VAL A 163 -20.83 -5.51 -13.82
N ARG A 164 -20.33 -4.26 -13.84
CA ARG A 164 -20.16 -3.48 -12.60
C ARG A 164 -21.49 -3.09 -11.97
N PRO A 165 -21.59 -3.04 -10.62
CA PRO A 165 -22.82 -2.64 -9.93
C PRO A 165 -23.43 -1.35 -10.44
N ARG A 166 -22.61 -0.35 -10.77
CA ARG A 166 -23.06 0.96 -11.25
C ARG A 166 -23.75 0.90 -12.62
N ALA A 167 -23.43 -0.08 -13.45
CA ALA A 167 -23.95 -0.26 -14.81
C ALA A 167 -25.02 -1.35 -14.89
N ALA A 168 -25.19 -2.14 -13.83
CA ALA A 168 -26.13 -3.27 -13.79
C ALA A 168 -27.58 -2.78 -13.73
N ASP A 169 -28.47 -3.46 -14.48
CA ASP A 169 -29.91 -3.31 -14.33
C ASP A 169 -30.45 -4.36 -13.36
N PHE A 170 -30.60 -3.96 -12.10
CA PHE A 170 -31.06 -4.86 -11.04
C PHE A 170 -32.54 -5.28 -11.16
N SER A 171 -33.31 -4.67 -12.05
CA SER A 171 -34.68 -5.13 -12.32
C SER A 171 -34.71 -6.42 -13.15
N ALA A 172 -33.64 -6.65 -13.92
CA ALA A 172 -33.48 -7.84 -14.76
C ALA A 172 -32.63 -8.96 -14.13
N ILE A 173 -31.96 -8.67 -13.01
CA ILE A 173 -31.07 -9.63 -12.32
C ILE A 173 -31.86 -10.41 -11.28
N ILE A 174 -32.01 -11.71 -11.49
CA ILE A 174 -32.63 -12.64 -10.56
C ILE A 174 -31.59 -13.31 -9.66
N SER A 175 -30.43 -13.65 -10.23
CA SER A 175 -29.33 -14.34 -9.56
C SER A 175 -28.01 -13.59 -9.69
N VAL A 176 -27.08 -13.83 -8.75
CA VAL A 176 -25.70 -13.31 -8.88
C VAL A 176 -25.04 -13.76 -10.18
N PHE A 177 -25.39 -14.93 -10.68
CA PHE A 177 -24.82 -15.46 -11.94
C PHE A 177 -25.25 -14.65 -13.17
N ASP A 178 -26.39 -13.95 -13.11
CA ASP A 178 -26.85 -13.06 -14.18
C ASP A 178 -25.95 -11.82 -14.33
N THR A 179 -25.09 -11.54 -13.34
CA THR A 179 -24.09 -10.47 -13.44
C THR A 179 -22.89 -10.86 -14.28
N PHE A 180 -22.71 -12.16 -14.59
CA PHE A 180 -21.60 -12.68 -15.39
C PHE A 180 -22.02 -12.89 -16.84
N GLY A 181 -21.06 -12.68 -17.76
CA GLY A 181 -21.26 -12.88 -19.19
C GLY A 181 -21.97 -11.73 -19.89
N THR A 182 -22.00 -11.80 -21.21
CA THR A 182 -22.60 -10.77 -22.07
C THR A 182 -24.13 -10.75 -22.00
N ALA A 183 -24.77 -11.83 -21.54
CA ALA A 183 -26.22 -11.91 -21.38
C ALA A 183 -26.77 -10.88 -20.36
N ALA A 184 -26.00 -10.53 -19.35
CA ALA A 184 -26.36 -9.50 -18.38
C ALA A 184 -26.50 -8.08 -18.99
N TRP A 185 -26.14 -7.92 -20.25
CA TRP A 185 -26.14 -6.69 -21.02
C TRP A 185 -27.23 -6.61 -22.07
N LEU A 186 -27.80 -7.75 -22.43
CA LEU A 186 -28.92 -7.78 -23.37
C LEU A 186 -30.12 -7.15 -22.65
N ALA A 187 -30.11 -5.80 -22.66
CA ALA A 187 -31.37 -5.09 -22.45
C ALA A 187 -32.44 -5.63 -23.37
N PRO A 188 -33.74 -5.48 -23.00
CA PRO A 188 -34.84 -5.89 -23.84
C PRO A 188 -34.58 -5.51 -25.30
N VAL A 189 -34.82 -6.47 -26.18
CA VAL A 189 -34.66 -6.33 -27.63
C VAL A 189 -35.26 -5.00 -28.09
N GLY A 190 -34.37 -4.07 -28.56
CA GLY A 190 -34.77 -2.74 -29.03
C GLY A 190 -33.95 -1.57 -28.48
N ALA A 191 -33.12 -1.77 -27.45
CA ALA A 191 -32.17 -0.71 -27.02
C ALA A 191 -30.89 -0.84 -27.85
N ASP A 192 -30.46 0.30 -28.39
CA ASP A 192 -29.27 0.41 -29.22
C ASP A 192 -28.02 -0.14 -28.48
N VAL A 193 -27.61 -1.35 -28.84
CA VAL A 193 -26.50 -2.11 -28.22
C VAL A 193 -25.21 -1.31 -28.34
N SER A 194 -25.06 -0.49 -29.39
CA SER A 194 -23.87 0.33 -29.63
C SER A 194 -23.69 1.43 -28.58
N MET A 195 -24.77 1.96 -28.01
CA MET A 195 -24.74 3.00 -26.98
C MET A 195 -24.40 2.44 -25.59
N LYS A 196 -24.66 1.15 -25.33
CA LYS A 196 -24.35 0.48 -24.05
C LYS A 196 -22.95 -0.18 -24.02
N LEU A 197 -22.41 -0.54 -25.18
CA LEU A 197 -21.02 -1.00 -25.33
C LEU A 197 -19.98 0.13 -25.16
N GLY A 198 -20.39 1.37 -25.00
CA GLY A 198 -19.52 2.55 -24.92
C GLY A 198 -18.52 2.56 -23.78
N LYS A 199 -18.55 1.59 -22.85
CA LYS A 199 -17.56 1.46 -21.78
C LYS A 199 -17.24 0.00 -21.51
N ALA A 200 -16.34 -0.57 -22.30
CA ALA A 200 -15.77 -1.90 -22.03
C ALA A 200 -15.31 -2.05 -20.57
N ALA A 201 -14.92 -0.95 -19.92
CA ALA A 201 -14.59 -0.92 -18.50
C ALA A 201 -15.75 -1.31 -17.56
N ASP A 202 -17.00 -1.17 -17.98
CA ASP A 202 -18.15 -1.55 -17.15
C ASP A 202 -18.44 -3.07 -17.17
N LEU A 203 -17.80 -3.81 -18.07
CA LEU A 203 -17.80 -5.28 -18.13
C LEU A 203 -16.70 -5.92 -17.30
N MET A 204 -15.70 -5.16 -16.92
CA MET A 204 -14.51 -5.66 -16.25
C MET A 204 -14.62 -5.50 -14.73
N SER A 205 -15.70 -5.99 -14.12
CA SER A 205 -15.87 -5.92 -12.66
C SER A 205 -15.02 -6.96 -11.95
N PHE A 206 -14.96 -8.20 -12.42
CA PHE A 206 -14.34 -9.32 -11.75
C PHE A 206 -12.94 -9.65 -12.30
N PRO A 207 -11.96 -9.90 -11.43
CA PRO A 207 -11.86 -9.51 -10.03
C PRO A 207 -11.42 -8.05 -9.86
N SER A 208 -11.41 -7.52 -8.60
CA SER A 208 -11.02 -6.13 -8.33
C SER A 208 -9.51 -5.92 -8.35
N GLY A 209 -9.00 -5.11 -9.30
CA GLY A 209 -7.58 -4.77 -9.39
C GLY A 209 -7.08 -3.89 -8.23
N HIS A 210 -7.90 -2.93 -7.76
CA HIS A 210 -7.56 -2.12 -6.59
C HIS A 210 -7.38 -2.97 -5.32
N ALA A 211 -8.29 -3.92 -5.10
CA ALA A 211 -8.18 -4.83 -3.97
C ALA A 211 -6.93 -5.74 -4.08
N ALA A 212 -6.58 -6.18 -5.30
CA ALA A 212 -5.38 -6.97 -5.54
C ALA A 212 -4.10 -6.18 -5.23
N VAL A 213 -4.00 -4.95 -5.72
CA VAL A 213 -2.83 -4.09 -5.46
C VAL A 213 -2.74 -3.72 -3.98
N ALA A 214 -3.86 -3.35 -3.33
CA ALA A 214 -3.88 -3.03 -1.91
C ALA A 214 -3.47 -4.22 -1.02
N ALA A 215 -3.97 -5.42 -1.31
CA ALA A 215 -3.60 -6.63 -0.58
C ALA A 215 -2.14 -7.06 -0.86
N GLY A 216 -1.66 -6.90 -2.09
CA GLY A 216 -0.27 -7.10 -2.47
C GLY A 216 0.66 -6.16 -1.71
N LEU A 217 0.35 -4.86 -1.69
CA LEU A 217 1.10 -3.84 -0.94
C LEU A 217 1.11 -4.14 0.55
N ALA A 218 -0.05 -4.43 1.15
CA ALA A 218 -0.13 -4.79 2.57
C ALA A 218 0.73 -6.01 2.90
N THR A 219 0.72 -7.03 2.04
CA THR A 219 1.54 -8.24 2.20
C THR A 219 3.03 -7.94 2.07
N ALA A 220 3.41 -7.10 1.10
CA ALA A 220 4.79 -6.71 0.86
C ALA A 220 5.34 -5.83 2.00
N LEU A 221 4.56 -4.85 2.46
CA LEU A 221 4.94 -4.01 3.60
C LEU A 221 5.01 -4.81 4.91
N ALA A 222 4.06 -5.71 5.16
CA ALA A 222 4.08 -6.58 6.34
C ALA A 222 5.26 -7.58 6.32
N TRP A 223 5.73 -7.98 5.13
CA TRP A 223 6.95 -8.77 5.01
C TRP A 223 8.19 -7.97 5.45
N LYS A 224 8.24 -6.68 5.11
CA LYS A 224 9.36 -5.80 5.46
C LYS A 224 9.23 -5.26 6.89
N TYR A 225 8.02 -4.87 7.29
CA TYR A 225 7.68 -4.24 8.57
C TYR A 225 6.59 -5.04 9.31
N PRO A 226 6.91 -6.16 9.94
CA PRO A 226 5.90 -7.06 10.54
C PRO A 226 5.02 -6.40 11.61
N HIS A 227 5.57 -5.44 12.36
CA HIS A 227 4.83 -4.70 13.38
C HIS A 227 3.73 -3.79 12.81
N GLY A 228 3.89 -3.35 11.55
CA GLY A 228 2.91 -2.52 10.85
C GLY A 228 1.72 -3.30 10.26
N LEU A 229 1.71 -4.64 10.38
CA LEU A 229 0.69 -5.49 9.77
C LEU A 229 -0.76 -5.03 10.05
N PRO A 230 -1.17 -4.70 11.31
CA PRO A 230 -2.55 -4.27 11.56
C PRO A 230 -2.94 -3.02 10.77
N VAL A 231 -2.02 -2.05 10.66
CA VAL A 231 -2.24 -0.82 9.90
C VAL A 231 -2.36 -1.12 8.41
N PHE A 232 -1.47 -1.93 7.86
CA PHE A 232 -1.49 -2.27 6.43
C PHE A 232 -2.75 -3.04 6.05
N VAL A 233 -3.20 -3.98 6.91
CA VAL A 233 -4.44 -4.72 6.71
C VAL A 233 -5.64 -3.77 6.78
N PHE A 234 -5.69 -2.87 7.76
CA PHE A 234 -6.74 -1.87 7.88
C PHE A 234 -6.84 -1.00 6.60
N LEU A 235 -5.71 -0.47 6.12
CA LEU A 235 -5.67 0.34 4.90
C LEU A 235 -6.09 -0.46 3.65
N ALA A 236 -5.70 -1.73 3.56
CA ALA A 236 -6.13 -2.58 2.45
C ALA A 236 -7.64 -2.85 2.49
N ILE A 237 -8.21 -3.12 3.68
CA ILE A 237 -9.65 -3.34 3.85
C ILE A 237 -10.44 -2.07 3.50
N THR A 238 -10.02 -0.91 4.00
CA THR A 238 -10.74 0.36 3.72
C THR A 238 -10.67 0.74 2.24
N SER A 239 -9.51 0.55 1.59
CA SER A 239 -9.34 0.75 0.14
C SER A 239 -10.20 -0.23 -0.67
N ALA A 240 -10.28 -1.49 -0.24
CA ALA A 240 -11.12 -2.50 -0.85
C ALA A 240 -12.62 -2.19 -0.67
N ALA A 241 -13.04 -1.79 0.54
CA ALA A 241 -14.41 -1.40 0.85
C ALA A 241 -14.85 -0.17 0.04
N GLN A 242 -13.96 0.79 -0.21
CA GLN A 242 -14.24 1.93 -1.05
C GLN A 242 -14.74 1.51 -2.45
N ARG A 243 -14.22 0.42 -3.01
CA ARG A 243 -14.66 -0.09 -4.32
C ARG A 243 -16.12 -0.59 -4.32
N VAL A 244 -16.58 -1.10 -3.18
CA VAL A 244 -17.99 -1.50 -3.00
C VAL A 244 -18.87 -0.27 -2.79
N VAL A 245 -18.43 0.64 -1.91
CA VAL A 245 -19.14 1.89 -1.59
C VAL A 245 -19.40 2.74 -2.83
N CYS A 246 -18.41 2.85 -3.74
CA CYS A 246 -18.58 3.61 -4.98
C CYS A 246 -19.26 2.81 -6.12
N SER A 247 -19.83 1.63 -5.81
CA SER A 247 -20.51 0.75 -6.77
C SER A 247 -19.66 0.37 -7.98
N ALA A 248 -18.33 0.31 -7.82
CA ALA A 248 -17.39 -0.10 -8.86
C ALA A 248 -17.24 -1.62 -8.94
N HIS A 249 -17.36 -2.31 -7.79
CA HIS A 249 -17.16 -3.74 -7.64
C HIS A 249 -18.16 -4.35 -6.64
N TYR A 250 -18.43 -5.64 -6.79
CA TYR A 250 -19.17 -6.41 -5.80
C TYR A 250 -18.24 -6.85 -4.64
N PRO A 251 -18.79 -7.20 -3.46
CA PRO A 251 -18.02 -7.75 -2.34
C PRO A 251 -17.16 -8.96 -2.74
N SER A 252 -17.71 -9.87 -3.55
CA SER A 252 -16.97 -11.05 -4.04
C SER A 252 -15.79 -10.65 -4.94
N ASP A 253 -15.95 -9.66 -5.85
CA ASP A 253 -14.86 -9.17 -6.71
C ASP A 253 -13.67 -8.70 -5.91
N VAL A 254 -13.97 -8.02 -4.81
CA VAL A 254 -12.97 -7.47 -3.89
C VAL A 254 -12.24 -8.58 -3.15
N ALA A 255 -12.96 -9.59 -2.64
CA ALA A 255 -12.36 -10.72 -1.94
C ALA A 255 -11.46 -11.57 -2.86
N PHE A 256 -11.93 -11.88 -4.07
CA PHE A 256 -11.12 -12.59 -5.07
C PHE A 256 -9.92 -11.76 -5.53
N GLY A 257 -10.10 -10.45 -5.73
CA GLY A 257 -8.99 -9.54 -6.05
C GLY A 257 -7.92 -9.55 -4.95
N ALA A 258 -8.32 -9.42 -3.68
CA ALA A 258 -7.42 -9.49 -2.54
C ALA A 258 -6.69 -10.85 -2.45
N ALA A 259 -7.40 -11.96 -2.73
CA ALA A 259 -6.80 -13.30 -2.80
C ALA A 259 -5.69 -13.36 -3.86
N CYS A 260 -5.93 -12.84 -5.06
CA CYS A 260 -4.91 -12.73 -6.12
C CYS A 260 -3.71 -11.91 -5.66
N GLY A 261 -3.95 -10.77 -5.00
CA GLY A 261 -2.89 -9.91 -4.46
C GLY A 261 -2.00 -10.62 -3.45
N VAL A 262 -2.61 -11.29 -2.45
CA VAL A 262 -1.87 -12.03 -1.42
C VAL A 262 -1.12 -13.22 -2.02
N ALA A 263 -1.75 -13.99 -2.92
CA ALA A 263 -1.15 -15.17 -3.56
C ALA A 263 0.07 -14.77 -4.41
N ALA A 264 -0.08 -13.76 -5.29
CA ALA A 264 1.00 -13.26 -6.11
C ALA A 264 2.16 -12.71 -5.26
N ALA A 265 1.85 -11.92 -4.23
CA ALA A 265 2.85 -11.43 -3.29
C ALA A 265 3.55 -12.58 -2.55
N ALA A 266 2.82 -13.63 -2.16
CA ALA A 266 3.42 -14.81 -1.52
C ALA A 266 4.47 -15.47 -2.41
N VAL A 267 4.15 -15.66 -3.70
CA VAL A 267 5.08 -16.22 -4.69
C VAL A 267 6.31 -15.33 -4.85
N CYS A 268 6.12 -14.03 -5.11
CA CYS A 268 7.23 -13.07 -5.32
C CYS A 268 8.15 -12.96 -4.10
N LEU A 269 7.59 -13.00 -2.88
CA LEU A 269 8.35 -12.92 -1.64
C LEU A 269 8.94 -14.27 -1.22
N GLY A 270 8.42 -15.40 -1.75
CA GLY A 270 8.94 -16.75 -1.54
C GLY A 270 10.20 -17.06 -2.39
N VAL A 271 10.41 -16.38 -3.51
CA VAL A 271 11.58 -16.58 -4.37
C VAL A 271 12.87 -16.30 -3.60
N SER A 272 13.77 -17.26 -3.54
CA SER A 272 15.06 -17.12 -2.87
C SER A 272 15.90 -16.03 -3.57
N ARG A 273 16.71 -15.32 -2.78
CA ARG A 273 17.71 -14.41 -3.36
C ARG A 273 18.64 -15.23 -4.27
N PRO A 274 18.99 -14.74 -5.48
CA PRO A 274 20.09 -15.32 -6.22
C PRO A 274 21.29 -15.34 -5.28
N ALA A 275 21.92 -16.50 -5.14
CA ALA A 275 23.18 -16.60 -4.41
C ALA A 275 24.15 -15.65 -5.12
N GLY A 276 24.31 -14.45 -4.57
CA GLY A 276 25.35 -13.54 -5.00
C GLY A 276 26.63 -14.30 -4.84
N GLY A 277 27.31 -14.57 -5.94
CA GLY A 277 28.60 -15.22 -5.90
C GLY A 277 29.47 -14.46 -4.91
N VAL A 278 29.69 -15.03 -3.75
CA VAL A 278 30.81 -14.66 -2.90
C VAL A 278 32.02 -15.10 -3.72
N ALA A 279 32.46 -14.17 -4.58
CA ALA A 279 33.72 -14.31 -5.29
C ALA A 279 34.80 -14.49 -4.22
N GLY A 280 35.40 -15.67 -4.26
CA GLY A 280 36.73 -15.94 -3.82
C GLY A 280 37.04 -15.55 -2.38
N GLY A 281 36.89 -16.50 -1.49
CA GLY A 281 37.71 -16.55 -0.29
C GLY A 281 39.16 -16.44 -0.73
N VAL A 282 39.81 -15.35 -0.32
CA VAL A 282 41.26 -15.28 -0.28
C VAL A 282 41.70 -16.17 0.88
N ASN A 283 41.56 -17.47 0.67
CA ASN A 283 42.19 -18.49 1.50
C ASN A 283 43.48 -18.90 0.81
N GLY A 284 44.59 -18.53 1.35
CA GLY A 284 45.85 -19.14 0.98
C GLY A 284 47.00 -18.15 0.74
N LEU A 285 47.34 -17.35 1.73
CA LEU A 285 48.72 -16.95 1.92
C LEU A 285 49.35 -18.00 2.83
N PRO A 286 50.31 -18.83 2.34
CA PRO A 286 51.06 -19.68 3.23
C PRO A 286 51.94 -18.79 4.10
N MET A 287 51.72 -18.84 5.39
CA MET A 287 52.64 -18.27 6.38
C MET A 287 54.01 -18.98 6.21
N ALA A 288 54.91 -18.30 5.53
CA ALA A 288 56.30 -18.73 5.49
C ALA A 288 56.86 -18.71 6.92
N GLY A 289 57.12 -19.88 7.45
CA GLY A 289 57.84 -20.09 8.69
C GLY A 289 59.24 -19.56 8.59
N GLY A 290 59.50 -18.38 9.16
CA GLY A 290 60.84 -17.92 9.44
C GLY A 290 61.23 -18.33 10.83
N ARG A 291 62.13 -19.32 10.95
CA ARG A 291 62.86 -19.58 12.21
C ARG A 291 63.85 -18.43 12.43
N PRO A 292 64.05 -17.97 13.67
CA PRO A 292 65.17 -17.07 13.98
C PRO A 292 66.48 -17.87 14.03
N PRO A 293 67.57 -17.32 13.57
CA PRO A 293 68.92 -17.86 13.80
C PRO A 293 69.40 -17.53 15.22
N CYS A 294 70.25 -18.37 15.73
CA CYS A 294 70.95 -18.40 17.03
C CYS A 294 71.47 -17.04 17.53
#